data_7a2eef3052502420874d045cdd679892
#
_entry.id   7a2eef3052502420874d045cdd679892
#
_cell.length_a   1.000
_cell.length_b   1.000
_cell.length_c   1.000
_cell.angle_alpha   90.00
_cell.angle_beta   90.00
_cell.angle_gamma   90.00
#
_symmetry.space_group_name_H-M   'P 1'
#
loop_
_entity.id
_entity.type
_entity.pdbx_description
1 polymer ?
#
loop_
_entity_poly.entity_id
_entity_poly.type
_entity_poly.pdbx_seq_one_letter_code
_entity_poly.pdbx_strand_id
1 'polypeptide(L)'
;MDGGAIVKVVHYLNQFFAGLGGEEAAGHEPVRLEGPVGPGRGLEAAGLTIVATLACGDDRFGEHEAESVHRLLDWLDGEEPDVLVCGPSFGSGRYGYACGVLAREAGRRGIAVVAAMHPDSPGVLAAEGSAYVVPTGSNVAEMRTVLGRIAALALTLGAGQPVGGPEEAGYLPRSARRNVLADRPGAVRAIELLLAKLEGDVRTEISPAGDGVDPAPPVPDLSVATVALVTEAGCVPQGNPDRLPSRRSHTWLRYSLDGVATMAPGSYESVHAGFDTSAANDDPNRLVPLDAARDLESDGRFGRLHEAFYTTSGVDTPVAVATRFGQEIGEELLREGVQAVILTGT
;
A
#
# COMPACT_ATOMS: atom_id res chain seq x y z
N MET A 1 -40.69 -19.89 -7.70
CA MET A 1 -39.33 -20.35 -7.39
C MET A 1 -38.50 -19.99 -8.61
N ASP A 2 -37.95 -18.80 -8.60
CA ASP A 2 -37.05 -18.38 -9.67
C ASP A 2 -35.78 -19.22 -9.55
N GLY A 3 -35.51 -20.03 -10.59
CA GLY A 3 -34.26 -20.75 -10.73
C GLY A 3 -33.13 -19.77 -10.95
N GLY A 4 -32.54 -19.28 -9.86
CA GLY A 4 -31.34 -18.47 -9.94
C GLY A 4 -30.28 -19.20 -10.74
N ALA A 5 -29.64 -18.55 -11.72
CA ALA A 5 -28.58 -19.13 -12.50
C ALA A 5 -27.48 -19.63 -11.55
N ILE A 6 -27.08 -20.89 -11.73
CA ILE A 6 -25.98 -21.49 -10.97
C ILE A 6 -24.68 -20.79 -11.41
N VAL A 7 -24.01 -20.11 -10.50
CA VAL A 7 -22.71 -19.49 -10.77
C VAL A 7 -21.60 -20.50 -10.54
N LYS A 8 -20.91 -20.89 -11.60
CA LYS A 8 -19.78 -21.82 -11.56
C LYS A 8 -18.51 -21.08 -11.17
N VAL A 9 -17.85 -21.53 -10.13
CA VAL A 9 -16.65 -20.91 -9.58
C VAL A 9 -15.49 -21.90 -9.56
N VAL A 10 -14.34 -21.47 -10.03
CA VAL A 10 -13.04 -22.09 -9.72
C VAL A 10 -12.42 -21.31 -8.56
N HIS A 11 -11.89 -22.01 -7.57
CA HIS A 11 -11.31 -21.41 -6.37
C HIS A 11 -9.81 -21.68 -6.33
N TYR A 12 -8.98 -20.62 -6.25
CA TYR A 12 -7.53 -20.73 -6.09
C TYR A 12 -7.12 -20.55 -4.63
N LEU A 13 -6.33 -21.50 -4.11
CA LEU A 13 -5.79 -21.55 -2.75
C LEU A 13 -4.29 -21.82 -2.77
N ASN A 14 -3.58 -21.42 -1.69
CA ASN A 14 -2.25 -21.94 -1.44
C ASN A 14 -2.32 -23.34 -0.76
N GLN A 15 -1.15 -23.97 -0.59
CA GLN A 15 -1.03 -25.29 0.04
C GLN A 15 -1.69 -25.39 1.41
N PHE A 16 -1.59 -24.34 2.22
CA PHE A 16 -2.13 -24.33 3.59
C PHE A 16 -3.66 -24.36 3.60
N PHE A 17 -4.30 -23.44 2.87
CA PHE A 17 -5.76 -23.37 2.80
C PHE A 17 -6.38 -24.49 1.99
N ALA A 18 -5.60 -25.11 1.08
CA ALA A 18 -6.03 -26.31 0.36
C ALA A 18 -5.90 -27.59 1.18
N GLY A 19 -5.28 -27.53 2.38
CA GLY A 19 -5.08 -28.68 3.25
C GLY A 19 -3.99 -29.64 2.77
N LEU A 20 -3.03 -29.17 1.94
CA LEU A 20 -1.92 -29.96 1.42
C LEU A 20 -0.71 -30.01 2.35
N GLY A 21 -0.68 -29.13 3.36
CA GLY A 21 0.39 -29.02 4.35
C GLY A 21 0.61 -27.58 4.80
N GLY A 22 1.54 -27.38 5.72
CA GLY A 22 1.98 -26.09 6.22
C GLY A 22 3.11 -25.49 5.36
N GLU A 23 4.06 -24.81 6.02
CA GLU A 23 5.22 -24.22 5.35
C GLU A 23 6.13 -25.28 4.70
N GLU A 24 6.18 -26.48 5.25
CA GLU A 24 6.91 -27.62 4.67
C GLU A 24 6.40 -28.03 3.30
N ALA A 25 5.16 -27.68 2.96
CA ALA A 25 4.53 -27.92 1.67
C ALA A 25 4.55 -26.69 0.72
N ALA A 26 5.28 -25.61 1.07
CA ALA A 26 5.35 -24.42 0.24
C ALA A 26 5.95 -24.66 -1.14
N GLY A 27 6.72 -25.73 -1.33
CA GLY A 27 7.21 -26.19 -2.64
C GLY A 27 6.24 -27.08 -3.43
N HIS A 28 4.99 -27.25 -2.98
CA HIS A 28 4.04 -28.16 -3.62
C HIS A 28 3.68 -27.71 -5.07
N GLU A 29 3.81 -28.65 -6.00
CA GLU A 29 3.44 -28.43 -7.41
C GLU A 29 1.96 -28.00 -7.54
N PRO A 30 1.62 -27.23 -8.60
CA PRO A 30 0.23 -26.94 -8.90
C PRO A 30 -0.61 -28.22 -8.97
N VAL A 31 -1.77 -28.20 -8.33
CA VAL A 31 -2.71 -29.32 -8.29
C VAL A 31 -4.14 -28.81 -8.51
N ARG A 32 -4.94 -29.63 -9.20
CA ARG A 32 -6.37 -29.47 -9.35
C ARG A 32 -7.09 -30.47 -8.46
N LEU A 33 -7.98 -29.99 -7.62
CA LEU A 33 -8.82 -30.77 -6.71
C LEU A 33 -10.29 -30.64 -7.14
N GLU A 34 -11.05 -31.71 -7.00
CA GLU A 34 -12.48 -31.70 -7.30
C GLU A 34 -13.27 -30.95 -6.24
N GLY A 35 -14.13 -30.04 -6.67
CA GLY A 35 -15.06 -29.32 -5.80
C GLY A 35 -14.40 -28.42 -4.73
N PRO A 36 -15.14 -28.12 -3.65
CA PRO A 36 -14.70 -27.19 -2.62
C PRO A 36 -13.76 -27.83 -1.60
N VAL A 37 -12.62 -27.20 -1.32
CA VAL A 37 -11.75 -27.51 -0.19
C VAL A 37 -11.55 -26.28 0.68
N GLY A 38 -11.18 -26.47 1.93
CA GLY A 38 -10.90 -25.39 2.86
C GLY A 38 -11.98 -24.30 2.89
N PRO A 39 -11.60 -23.02 2.66
CA PRO A 39 -12.56 -21.90 2.58
C PRO A 39 -13.62 -22.05 1.51
N GLY A 40 -13.38 -22.83 0.45
CA GLY A 40 -14.35 -23.11 -0.61
C GLY A 40 -15.67 -23.68 -0.11
N ARG A 41 -15.67 -24.47 0.98
CA ARG A 41 -16.89 -24.97 1.61
C ARG A 41 -17.75 -23.84 2.20
N GLY A 42 -17.10 -22.80 2.69
CA GLY A 42 -17.79 -21.60 3.17
C GLY A 42 -18.38 -20.76 2.03
N LEU A 43 -17.73 -20.74 0.86
CA LEU A 43 -18.27 -20.11 -0.34
C LEU A 43 -19.49 -20.87 -0.89
N GLU A 44 -19.48 -22.20 -0.88
CA GLU A 44 -20.65 -23.01 -1.22
C GLU A 44 -21.84 -22.77 -0.27
N ALA A 45 -21.56 -22.72 1.03
CA ALA A 45 -22.58 -22.40 2.02
C ALA A 45 -23.17 -20.99 1.83
N ALA A 46 -22.44 -20.11 1.15
CA ALA A 46 -22.88 -18.76 0.78
C ALA A 46 -23.54 -18.68 -0.62
N GLY A 47 -23.79 -19.81 -1.29
CA GLY A 47 -24.57 -19.90 -2.52
C GLY A 47 -23.80 -20.01 -3.83
N LEU A 48 -22.47 -20.17 -3.79
CA LEU A 48 -21.65 -20.42 -4.98
C LEU A 48 -21.56 -21.92 -5.29
N THR A 49 -21.27 -22.27 -6.52
CA THR A 49 -20.99 -23.67 -6.93
C THR A 49 -19.51 -23.79 -7.29
N ILE A 50 -18.70 -24.37 -6.39
CA ILE A 50 -17.27 -24.56 -6.62
C ILE A 50 -17.09 -25.86 -7.44
N VAL A 51 -16.76 -25.71 -8.72
CA VAL A 51 -16.57 -26.85 -9.63
C VAL A 51 -15.19 -27.49 -9.46
N ALA A 52 -14.17 -26.67 -9.19
CA ALA A 52 -12.81 -27.14 -8.91
C ALA A 52 -12.10 -26.17 -7.95
N THR A 53 -11.14 -26.71 -7.21
CA THR A 53 -10.16 -25.94 -6.46
C THR A 53 -8.78 -26.14 -7.07
N LEU A 54 -8.13 -25.04 -7.46
CA LEU A 54 -6.75 -25.03 -7.89
C LEU A 54 -5.85 -24.67 -6.70
N ALA A 55 -4.74 -25.34 -6.54
CA ALA A 55 -3.81 -25.02 -5.45
C ALA A 55 -2.35 -25.09 -5.92
N CYS A 56 -1.50 -24.28 -5.29
CA CYS A 56 -0.06 -24.27 -5.53
C CYS A 56 0.67 -23.88 -4.24
N GLY A 57 1.87 -24.41 -4.04
CA GLY A 57 2.73 -23.99 -2.95
C GLY A 57 3.24 -22.57 -3.14
N ASP A 58 3.34 -21.80 -2.07
CA ASP A 58 3.74 -20.39 -2.09
C ASP A 58 5.15 -20.20 -2.68
N ASP A 59 6.12 -21.07 -2.32
CA ASP A 59 7.49 -21.03 -2.84
C ASP A 59 7.52 -21.50 -4.29
N ARG A 60 6.81 -22.59 -4.60
CA ARG A 60 6.70 -23.10 -5.97
C ARG A 60 6.15 -22.05 -6.93
N PHE A 61 5.12 -21.32 -6.50
CA PHE A 61 4.57 -20.25 -7.31
C PHE A 61 5.60 -19.12 -7.51
N GLY A 62 6.28 -18.69 -6.45
CA GLY A 62 7.25 -17.59 -6.53
C GLY A 62 8.49 -17.92 -7.34
N GLU A 63 9.04 -19.14 -7.19
CA GLU A 63 10.27 -19.58 -7.88
C GLU A 63 10.03 -19.97 -9.36
N HIS A 64 8.80 -20.42 -9.68
CA HIS A 64 8.44 -20.92 -11.00
C HIS A 64 7.12 -20.28 -11.48
N GLU A 65 7.01 -18.94 -11.38
CA GLU A 65 5.77 -18.21 -11.66
C GLU A 65 5.16 -18.54 -13.00
N ALA A 66 5.94 -18.43 -14.08
CA ALA A 66 5.44 -18.60 -15.45
C ALA A 66 4.88 -20.02 -15.69
N GLU A 67 5.55 -21.05 -15.16
CA GLU A 67 5.12 -22.44 -15.28
C GLU A 67 3.88 -22.72 -14.45
N SER A 68 3.86 -22.22 -13.20
CA SER A 68 2.73 -22.38 -12.27
C SER A 68 1.47 -21.69 -12.82
N VAL A 69 1.61 -20.46 -13.29
CA VAL A 69 0.52 -19.70 -13.91
C VAL A 69 -0.01 -20.42 -15.15
N HIS A 70 0.87 -20.86 -16.06
CA HIS A 70 0.45 -21.57 -17.26
C HIS A 70 -0.41 -22.80 -16.92
N ARG A 71 0.07 -23.64 -16.00
CA ARG A 71 -0.62 -24.87 -15.59
C ARG A 71 -1.95 -24.60 -14.90
N LEU A 72 -2.01 -23.60 -14.03
CA LEU A 72 -3.25 -23.21 -13.35
C LEU A 72 -4.30 -22.66 -14.33
N LEU A 73 -3.86 -21.89 -15.32
CA LEU A 73 -4.74 -21.33 -16.33
C LEU A 73 -5.21 -22.38 -17.33
N ASP A 74 -4.41 -23.39 -17.66
CA ASP A 74 -4.86 -24.51 -18.51
C ASP A 74 -6.03 -25.27 -17.87
N TRP A 75 -5.97 -25.51 -16.56
CA TRP A 75 -7.08 -26.12 -15.84
C TRP A 75 -8.28 -25.18 -15.73
N LEU A 76 -8.03 -23.88 -15.49
CA LEU A 76 -9.08 -22.87 -15.40
C LEU A 76 -9.88 -22.78 -16.70
N ASP A 77 -9.19 -22.78 -17.86
CA ASP A 77 -9.80 -22.75 -19.18
C ASP A 77 -10.65 -24.03 -19.44
N GLY A 78 -10.20 -25.18 -18.94
CA GLY A 78 -10.94 -26.44 -19.05
C GLY A 78 -12.22 -26.52 -18.22
N GLU A 79 -12.32 -25.73 -17.16
CA GLU A 79 -13.51 -25.67 -16.29
C GLU A 79 -14.59 -24.72 -16.82
N GLU A 80 -14.23 -23.75 -17.66
CA GLU A 80 -15.13 -22.70 -18.17
C GLU A 80 -15.95 -22.04 -17.06
N PRO A 81 -15.32 -21.46 -16.00
CA PRO A 81 -16.04 -20.87 -14.90
C PRO A 81 -16.64 -19.52 -15.24
N ASP A 82 -17.73 -19.15 -14.59
CA ASP A 82 -18.28 -17.79 -14.63
C ASP A 82 -17.38 -16.82 -13.84
N VAL A 83 -16.75 -17.29 -12.76
CA VAL A 83 -15.90 -16.49 -11.88
C VAL A 83 -14.73 -17.30 -11.35
N LEU A 84 -13.53 -16.73 -11.36
CA LEU A 84 -12.40 -17.20 -10.57
C LEU A 84 -12.40 -16.47 -9.21
N VAL A 85 -12.29 -17.23 -8.12
CA VAL A 85 -12.06 -16.69 -6.77
C VAL A 85 -10.63 -17.00 -6.34
N CYS A 86 -9.85 -15.97 -5.94
CA CYS A 86 -8.48 -16.12 -5.43
C CYS A 86 -8.41 -15.72 -3.96
N GLY A 87 -8.01 -16.62 -3.10
CA GLY A 87 -7.90 -16.35 -1.67
C GLY A 87 -9.07 -16.85 -0.82
N PRO A 88 -9.24 -16.34 0.41
CA PRO A 88 -8.58 -15.14 0.98
C PRO A 88 -7.14 -15.41 1.45
N SER A 89 -6.25 -14.47 1.19
CA SER A 89 -4.83 -14.57 1.59
C SER A 89 -4.49 -13.82 2.87
N PHE A 90 -5.39 -12.98 3.37
CA PHE A 90 -5.17 -12.16 4.57
C PHE A 90 -3.84 -11.38 4.49
N GLY A 91 -3.01 -11.43 5.54
CA GLY A 91 -1.70 -10.78 5.60
C GLY A 91 -0.55 -11.56 4.95
N SER A 92 -0.80 -12.69 4.25
CA SER A 92 0.25 -13.45 3.58
C SER A 92 0.72 -12.75 2.31
N GLY A 93 2.00 -12.35 2.28
CA GLY A 93 2.59 -11.63 1.13
C GLY A 93 2.75 -12.54 -0.10
N ARG A 94 3.34 -13.74 0.04
CA ARG A 94 3.56 -14.69 -1.06
C ARG A 94 2.25 -15.17 -1.68
N TYR A 95 1.33 -15.62 -0.84
CA TYR A 95 0.02 -16.08 -1.30
C TYR A 95 -0.82 -14.94 -1.91
N GLY A 96 -0.80 -13.75 -1.29
CA GLY A 96 -1.47 -12.59 -1.86
C GLY A 96 -0.90 -12.20 -3.22
N TYR A 97 0.41 -12.25 -3.40
CA TYR A 97 1.07 -12.03 -4.68
C TYR A 97 0.60 -13.04 -5.73
N ALA A 98 0.60 -14.34 -5.40
CA ALA A 98 0.11 -15.39 -6.30
C ALA A 98 -1.36 -15.18 -6.70
N CYS A 99 -2.22 -14.80 -5.75
CA CYS A 99 -3.61 -14.40 -6.03
C CYS A 99 -3.69 -13.24 -7.04
N GLY A 100 -2.86 -12.21 -6.88
CA GLY A 100 -2.84 -11.04 -7.75
C GLY A 100 -2.37 -11.36 -9.17
N VAL A 101 -1.29 -12.12 -9.31
CA VAL A 101 -0.75 -12.54 -10.60
C VAL A 101 -1.76 -13.40 -11.35
N LEU A 102 -2.31 -14.43 -10.70
CA LEU A 102 -3.30 -15.32 -11.33
C LEU A 102 -4.56 -14.54 -11.73
N ALA A 103 -5.01 -13.61 -10.88
CA ALA A 103 -6.15 -12.74 -11.17
C ALA A 103 -5.92 -11.85 -12.40
N ARG A 104 -4.71 -11.30 -12.57
CA ARG A 104 -4.33 -10.52 -13.75
C ARG A 104 -4.40 -11.36 -15.02
N GLU A 105 -3.80 -12.53 -15.01
CA GLU A 105 -3.73 -13.38 -16.18
C GLU A 105 -5.09 -13.97 -16.57
N ALA A 106 -5.92 -14.35 -15.59
CA ALA A 106 -7.31 -14.77 -15.82
C ALA A 106 -8.17 -13.62 -16.36
N GLY A 107 -8.02 -12.42 -15.80
CA GLY A 107 -8.72 -11.23 -16.27
C GLY A 107 -8.36 -10.84 -17.70
N ARG A 108 -7.11 -11.03 -18.13
CA ARG A 108 -6.67 -10.84 -19.52
C ARG A 108 -7.34 -11.83 -20.50
N ARG A 109 -7.80 -12.98 -20.02
CA ARG A 109 -8.58 -13.96 -20.76
C ARG A 109 -10.08 -13.69 -20.75
N GLY A 110 -10.52 -12.62 -20.09
CA GLY A 110 -11.92 -12.21 -20.01
C GLY A 110 -12.71 -12.90 -18.88
N ILE A 111 -12.04 -13.66 -18.01
CA ILE A 111 -12.69 -14.32 -16.87
C ILE A 111 -12.90 -13.26 -15.77
N ALA A 112 -14.09 -13.22 -15.19
CA ALA A 112 -14.38 -12.37 -14.02
C ALA A 112 -13.63 -12.90 -12.79
N VAL A 113 -12.96 -12.01 -12.02
CA VAL A 113 -12.15 -12.42 -10.88
C VAL A 113 -12.53 -11.64 -9.62
N VAL A 114 -12.74 -12.38 -8.53
CA VAL A 114 -12.80 -11.85 -7.17
C VAL A 114 -11.59 -12.36 -6.39
N ALA A 115 -10.77 -11.45 -5.88
CA ALA A 115 -9.66 -11.80 -5.00
C ALA A 115 -9.93 -11.26 -3.59
N ALA A 116 -9.33 -11.84 -2.55
CA ALA A 116 -9.43 -11.31 -1.20
C ALA A 116 -8.08 -11.33 -0.49
N MET A 117 -7.63 -10.15 -0.04
CA MET A 117 -6.32 -9.97 0.59
C MET A 117 -6.26 -8.68 1.40
N HIS A 118 -5.24 -8.57 2.23
CA HIS A 118 -4.96 -7.33 2.95
C HIS A 118 -4.67 -6.18 1.96
N PRO A 119 -5.13 -4.94 2.21
CA PRO A 119 -4.90 -3.80 1.30
C PRO A 119 -3.42 -3.56 0.95
N ASP A 120 -2.52 -3.83 1.89
CA ASP A 120 -1.06 -3.69 1.70
C ASP A 120 -0.41 -4.92 1.05
N SER A 121 -1.19 -5.92 0.64
CA SER A 121 -0.65 -7.10 -0.04
C SER A 121 -0.06 -6.71 -1.40
N PRO A 122 1.13 -7.24 -1.76
CA PRO A 122 1.70 -7.05 -3.10
C PRO A 122 0.78 -7.54 -4.21
N GLY A 123 -0.13 -8.46 -3.90
CA GLY A 123 -1.13 -8.96 -4.83
C GLY A 123 -2.12 -7.91 -5.32
N VAL A 124 -2.40 -6.86 -4.54
CA VAL A 124 -3.26 -5.75 -4.96
C VAL A 124 -2.65 -5.04 -6.17
N LEU A 125 -1.35 -4.80 -6.15
CA LEU A 125 -0.62 -4.20 -7.27
C LEU A 125 -0.48 -5.20 -8.44
N ALA A 126 -0.17 -6.46 -8.13
CA ALA A 126 0.02 -7.51 -9.14
C ALA A 126 -1.26 -7.78 -9.95
N ALA A 127 -2.43 -7.60 -9.38
CA ALA A 127 -3.72 -7.76 -10.05
C ALA A 127 -3.98 -6.70 -11.16
N GLU A 128 -3.26 -5.59 -11.16
CA GLU A 128 -3.37 -4.49 -12.16
C GLU A 128 -4.82 -4.04 -12.43
N GLY A 129 -5.70 -4.10 -11.44
CA GLY A 129 -7.12 -3.77 -11.60
C GLY A 129 -7.96 -4.83 -12.33
N SER A 130 -7.39 -6.00 -12.63
CA SER A 130 -8.10 -7.10 -13.30
C SER A 130 -9.07 -7.85 -12.40
N ALA A 131 -8.96 -7.70 -11.07
CA ALA A 131 -9.85 -8.34 -10.10
C ALA A 131 -10.64 -7.32 -9.27
N TYR A 132 -11.77 -7.76 -8.73
CA TYR A 132 -12.44 -7.11 -7.61
C TYR A 132 -11.81 -7.61 -6.31
N VAL A 133 -10.99 -6.78 -5.66
CA VAL A 133 -10.26 -7.18 -4.45
C VAL A 133 -11.06 -6.83 -3.21
N VAL A 134 -11.56 -7.83 -2.51
CA VAL A 134 -12.22 -7.69 -1.20
C VAL A 134 -11.15 -7.47 -0.13
N PRO A 135 -11.16 -6.33 0.58
CA PRO A 135 -10.19 -6.09 1.63
C PRO A 135 -10.40 -7.03 2.83
N THR A 136 -9.30 -7.53 3.37
CA THR A 136 -9.29 -8.37 4.58
C THR A 136 -8.41 -7.74 5.66
N GLY A 137 -8.60 -8.13 6.91
CA GLY A 137 -7.60 -7.93 7.95
C GLY A 137 -6.38 -8.84 7.78
N SER A 138 -5.49 -8.79 8.76
CA SER A 138 -4.21 -9.53 8.72
C SER A 138 -4.34 -11.01 9.10
N ASN A 139 -5.46 -11.44 9.67
CA ASN A 139 -5.62 -12.78 10.21
C ASN A 139 -6.95 -13.45 9.84
N VAL A 140 -7.01 -14.76 10.05
CA VAL A 140 -8.15 -15.62 9.65
C VAL A 140 -9.42 -15.46 10.51
N ALA A 141 -9.39 -14.65 11.57
CA ALA A 141 -10.56 -14.46 12.43
C ALA A 141 -11.78 -13.88 11.67
N GLU A 142 -11.52 -13.14 10.59
CA GLU A 142 -12.53 -12.54 9.73
C GLU A 142 -13.07 -13.47 8.64
N MET A 143 -12.60 -14.71 8.57
CA MET A 143 -12.90 -15.66 7.47
C MET A 143 -14.37 -15.65 7.06
N ARG A 144 -15.29 -15.81 8.02
CA ARG A 144 -16.74 -15.89 7.72
C ARG A 144 -17.25 -14.62 7.03
N THR A 145 -16.86 -13.45 7.52
CA THR A 145 -17.28 -12.16 6.98
C THR A 145 -16.72 -11.95 5.58
N VAL A 146 -15.43 -12.28 5.38
CA VAL A 146 -14.73 -12.17 4.10
C VAL A 146 -15.35 -13.08 3.05
N LEU A 147 -15.64 -14.35 3.39
CA LEU A 147 -16.30 -15.29 2.47
C LEU A 147 -17.69 -14.81 2.05
N GLY A 148 -18.46 -14.21 2.95
CA GLY A 148 -19.75 -13.60 2.60
C GLY A 148 -19.62 -12.45 1.60
N ARG A 149 -18.60 -11.59 1.73
CA ARG A 149 -18.35 -10.51 0.77
C ARG A 149 -17.88 -11.03 -0.58
N ILE A 150 -16.98 -12.02 -0.59
CA ILE A 150 -16.52 -12.70 -1.82
C ILE A 150 -17.72 -13.29 -2.57
N ALA A 151 -18.58 -14.03 -1.85
CA ALA A 151 -19.72 -14.69 -2.45
C ALA A 151 -20.71 -13.68 -3.05
N ALA A 152 -21.02 -12.58 -2.36
CA ALA A 152 -21.90 -11.53 -2.87
C ALA A 152 -21.39 -10.94 -4.19
N LEU A 153 -20.10 -10.60 -4.27
CA LEU A 153 -19.47 -10.09 -5.49
C LEU A 153 -19.46 -11.15 -6.61
N ALA A 154 -19.07 -12.39 -6.29
CA ALA A 154 -19.00 -13.46 -7.27
C ALA A 154 -20.40 -13.80 -7.86
N LEU A 155 -21.45 -13.79 -7.04
CA LEU A 155 -22.83 -13.98 -7.51
C LEU A 155 -23.26 -12.85 -8.46
N THR A 156 -22.95 -11.59 -8.13
CA THR A 156 -23.25 -10.44 -8.98
C THR A 156 -22.54 -10.55 -10.33
N LEU A 157 -21.25 -10.87 -10.32
CA LEU A 157 -20.42 -11.02 -11.52
C LEU A 157 -20.85 -12.20 -12.38
N GLY A 158 -21.06 -13.38 -11.77
CA GLY A 158 -21.48 -14.58 -12.47
C GLY A 158 -22.88 -14.47 -13.09
N ALA A 159 -23.74 -13.62 -12.51
CA ALA A 159 -25.03 -13.28 -13.10
C ALA A 159 -24.95 -12.22 -14.20
N GLY A 160 -23.75 -11.74 -14.56
CA GLY A 160 -23.55 -10.67 -15.56
C GLY A 160 -24.14 -9.32 -15.12
N GLN A 161 -24.37 -9.12 -13.83
CA GLN A 161 -24.95 -7.88 -13.31
C GLN A 161 -23.88 -6.81 -13.11
N PRO A 162 -24.21 -5.53 -13.27
CA PRO A 162 -23.28 -4.45 -12.99
C PRO A 162 -22.93 -4.42 -11.49
N VAL A 163 -21.64 -4.30 -11.20
CA VAL A 163 -21.13 -4.14 -9.84
C VAL A 163 -21.18 -2.65 -9.47
N GLY A 164 -21.73 -2.33 -8.32
CA GLY A 164 -21.72 -0.97 -7.77
C GLY A 164 -20.33 -0.41 -7.50
N GLY A 165 -20.25 0.82 -7.02
CA GLY A 165 -18.98 1.47 -6.67
C GLY A 165 -18.22 0.73 -5.54
N PRO A 166 -16.90 0.98 -5.39
CA PRO A 166 -16.07 0.31 -4.38
C PRO A 166 -16.61 0.39 -2.95
N GLU A 167 -17.12 1.53 -2.54
CA GLU A 167 -17.70 1.75 -1.21
C GLU A 167 -18.97 0.93 -1.00
N GLU A 168 -19.84 0.88 -2.02
CA GLU A 168 -21.12 0.17 -1.96
C GLU A 168 -20.93 -1.35 -2.01
N ALA A 169 -20.09 -1.82 -2.93
CA ALA A 169 -19.88 -3.25 -3.19
C ALA A 169 -18.75 -3.87 -2.35
N GLY A 170 -18.02 -3.07 -1.56
CA GLY A 170 -17.04 -3.53 -0.57
C GLY A 170 -15.74 -4.09 -1.16
N TYR A 171 -15.26 -3.54 -2.28
CA TYR A 171 -13.98 -3.91 -2.87
C TYR A 171 -13.03 -2.71 -2.95
N LEU A 172 -11.72 -2.96 -3.07
CA LEU A 172 -10.72 -1.91 -3.24
C LEU A 172 -10.87 -1.24 -4.61
N PRO A 173 -10.67 0.10 -4.71
CA PRO A 173 -10.73 0.79 -5.99
C PRO A 173 -9.86 0.13 -7.06
N ARG A 174 -10.44 -0.16 -8.22
CA ARG A 174 -9.78 -0.79 -9.36
C ARG A 174 -9.11 0.25 -10.27
N SER A 175 -8.55 1.30 -9.71
CA SER A 175 -7.90 2.34 -10.49
C SER A 175 -6.71 1.73 -11.24
N ALA A 176 -6.87 1.52 -12.53
CA ALA A 176 -5.75 1.24 -13.41
C ALA A 176 -4.82 2.46 -13.34
N ARG A 177 -3.63 2.29 -12.80
CA ARG A 177 -2.60 3.32 -12.87
C ARG A 177 -2.18 3.43 -14.34
N ARG A 178 -2.69 4.45 -15.02
CA ARG A 178 -2.29 4.80 -16.38
C ARG A 178 -1.40 6.02 -16.30
N ASN A 179 -0.29 5.98 -17.02
CA ASN A 179 0.41 7.21 -17.31
C ASN A 179 -0.47 8.04 -18.25
N VAL A 180 -1.06 9.10 -17.72
CA VAL A 180 -1.86 10.05 -18.49
C VAL A 180 -0.96 11.23 -18.84
N LEU A 181 -0.67 11.40 -20.12
CA LEU A 181 -0.01 12.60 -20.60
C LEU A 181 -1.06 13.72 -20.63
N ALA A 182 -0.94 14.65 -19.70
CA ALA A 182 -1.84 15.81 -19.66
C ALA A 182 -1.33 16.93 -20.56
N ASP A 183 -2.25 17.74 -21.10
CA ASP A 183 -1.92 18.85 -21.99
C ASP A 183 -1.10 19.96 -21.31
N ARG A 184 -1.10 19.99 -19.97
CA ARG A 184 -0.40 21.00 -19.17
C ARG A 184 0.46 20.35 -18.10
N PRO A 185 1.64 20.95 -17.79
CA PRO A 185 2.51 20.48 -16.72
C PRO A 185 1.80 20.38 -15.36
N GLY A 186 2.19 19.41 -14.54
CA GLY A 186 1.63 19.19 -13.20
C GLY A 186 1.68 20.44 -12.30
N ALA A 187 2.77 21.22 -12.39
CA ALA A 187 2.91 22.47 -11.64
C ALA A 187 1.83 23.50 -11.98
N VAL A 188 1.48 23.65 -13.26
CA VAL A 188 0.41 24.57 -13.69
C VAL A 188 -0.94 24.10 -13.16
N ARG A 189 -1.24 22.79 -13.29
CA ARG A 189 -2.49 22.21 -12.77
C ARG A 189 -2.61 22.34 -11.26
N ALA A 190 -1.50 22.15 -10.52
CA ALA A 190 -1.48 22.30 -9.07
C ALA A 190 -1.81 23.74 -8.63
N ILE A 191 -1.25 24.74 -9.31
CA ILE A 191 -1.55 26.17 -9.05
C ILE A 191 -3.03 26.46 -9.34
N GLU A 192 -3.55 25.99 -10.45
CA GLU A 192 -4.97 26.20 -10.82
C GLU A 192 -5.92 25.54 -9.80
N LEU A 193 -5.61 24.31 -9.34
CA LEU A 193 -6.38 23.65 -8.29
C LEU A 193 -6.30 24.40 -6.95
N LEU A 194 -5.14 24.95 -6.60
CA LEU A 194 -4.98 25.78 -5.42
C LEU A 194 -5.85 27.04 -5.49
N LEU A 195 -5.81 27.76 -6.62
CA LEU A 195 -6.63 28.95 -6.82
C LEU A 195 -8.12 28.61 -6.78
N ALA A 196 -8.53 27.52 -7.43
CA ALA A 196 -9.92 27.05 -7.40
C ALA A 196 -10.39 26.70 -5.98
N LYS A 197 -9.51 26.09 -5.15
CA LYS A 197 -9.81 25.84 -3.73
C LYS A 197 -9.97 27.11 -2.91
N LEU A 198 -9.19 28.14 -3.18
CA LEU A 198 -9.36 29.45 -2.53
C LEU A 198 -10.71 30.10 -2.89
N GLU A 199 -11.27 29.79 -4.06
CA GLU A 199 -12.60 30.20 -4.51
C GLU A 199 -13.74 29.27 -4.05
N GLY A 200 -13.42 28.22 -3.27
CA GLY A 200 -14.39 27.27 -2.72
C GLY A 200 -14.67 26.04 -3.60
N ASP A 201 -13.95 25.85 -4.70
CA ASP A 201 -14.05 24.64 -5.52
C ASP A 201 -13.25 23.49 -4.87
N VAL A 202 -13.95 22.42 -4.48
CA VAL A 202 -13.37 21.27 -3.76
C VAL A 202 -12.94 20.12 -4.68
N ARG A 203 -12.99 20.27 -6.01
CA ARG A 203 -12.53 19.23 -6.93
C ARG A 203 -11.04 18.91 -6.71
N THR A 204 -10.66 17.67 -6.97
CA THR A 204 -9.28 17.18 -6.90
C THR A 204 -9.01 16.20 -8.03
N GLU A 205 -7.79 16.16 -8.53
CA GLU A 205 -7.33 15.12 -9.48
C GLU A 205 -6.95 13.82 -8.80
N ILE A 206 -6.73 13.86 -7.48
CA ILE A 206 -6.33 12.70 -6.68
C ILE A 206 -7.43 12.47 -5.65
N SER A 207 -8.07 11.31 -5.71
CA SER A 207 -8.95 10.87 -4.64
C SER A 207 -8.09 10.57 -3.41
N PRO A 208 -8.37 11.16 -2.24
CA PRO A 208 -7.64 10.82 -1.03
C PRO A 208 -7.83 9.33 -0.73
N ALA A 209 -6.72 8.62 -0.56
CA ALA A 209 -6.73 7.23 -0.11
C ALA A 209 -6.73 7.22 1.42
N GLY A 210 -7.76 6.62 2.04
CA GLY A 210 -7.84 6.42 3.48
C GLY A 210 -8.48 7.57 4.26
N ASP A 211 -8.51 7.40 5.57
CA ASP A 211 -9.00 8.39 6.50
C ASP A 211 -8.06 9.61 6.49
N GLY A 212 -8.59 10.76 6.14
CA GLY A 212 -7.84 12.01 6.16
C GLY A 212 -7.47 12.37 7.62
N VAL A 213 -6.30 12.95 7.79
CA VAL A 213 -5.93 13.58 9.06
C VAL A 213 -6.41 15.02 9.02
N ASP A 214 -7.11 15.45 10.06
CA ASP A 214 -7.52 16.85 10.18
C ASP A 214 -6.28 17.76 10.11
N PRO A 215 -6.31 18.83 9.30
CA PRO A 215 -5.20 19.75 9.22
C PRO A 215 -4.95 20.41 10.58
N ALA A 216 -3.68 20.56 10.95
CA ALA A 216 -3.31 21.30 12.14
C ALA A 216 -3.84 22.74 12.07
N PRO A 217 -4.18 23.37 13.21
CA PRO A 217 -4.54 24.77 13.24
C PRO A 217 -3.42 25.64 12.61
N PRO A 218 -3.76 26.74 11.93
CA PRO A 218 -2.77 27.64 11.38
C PRO A 218 -1.92 28.26 12.49
N VAL A 219 -0.62 28.46 12.23
CA VAL A 219 0.27 29.17 13.15
C VAL A 219 -0.16 30.65 13.19
N PRO A 220 -0.54 31.18 14.35
CA PRO A 220 -1.09 32.53 14.44
C PRO A 220 -0.13 33.63 13.99
N ASP A 221 1.16 33.48 14.31
CA ASP A 221 2.21 34.42 13.95
C ASP A 221 3.53 33.68 13.70
N LEU A 222 3.88 33.56 12.43
CA LEU A 222 5.14 32.92 12.02
C LEU A 222 6.37 33.71 12.46
N SER A 223 6.31 35.03 12.58
CA SER A 223 7.46 35.88 12.90
C SER A 223 8.07 35.59 14.26
N VAL A 224 7.31 34.96 15.17
CA VAL A 224 7.77 34.54 16.50
C VAL A 224 7.80 33.03 16.69
N ALA A 225 7.40 32.27 15.68
CA ALA A 225 7.28 30.83 15.77
C ALA A 225 8.64 30.12 15.72
N THR A 226 8.77 29.05 16.47
CA THR A 226 9.88 28.09 16.33
C THR A 226 9.46 27.02 15.33
N VAL A 227 10.29 26.80 14.31
CA VAL A 227 10.09 25.82 13.24
C VAL A 227 11.09 24.68 13.36
N ALA A 228 10.65 23.44 13.27
CA ALA A 228 11.53 22.25 13.27
C ALA A 228 11.57 21.57 11.91
N LEU A 229 12.67 20.87 11.63
CA LEU A 229 12.85 20.04 10.45
C LEU A 229 12.73 18.56 10.83
N VAL A 230 11.90 17.83 10.09
CA VAL A 230 11.69 16.40 10.26
C VAL A 230 11.77 15.74 8.88
N THR A 231 12.40 14.57 8.76
CA THR A 231 12.49 13.84 7.49
C THR A 231 12.27 12.35 7.69
N GLU A 232 11.61 11.70 6.73
CA GLU A 232 11.55 10.24 6.65
C GLU A 232 12.61 9.66 5.69
N ALA A 233 13.44 10.50 5.11
CA ALA A 233 14.42 10.14 4.09
C ALA A 233 15.69 9.46 4.63
N GLY A 234 15.77 9.13 5.92
CA GLY A 234 16.90 8.45 6.52
C GLY A 234 18.20 9.25 6.49
N CYS A 235 18.12 10.60 6.61
CA CYS A 235 19.27 11.47 6.64
C CYS A 235 20.02 11.34 7.97
N VAL A 236 21.28 10.92 7.94
CA VAL A 236 22.12 10.64 9.12
C VAL A 236 23.53 11.20 8.91
N PRO A 237 24.34 11.41 9.97
CA PRO A 237 25.77 11.69 9.80
C PRO A 237 26.46 10.60 8.99
N GLN A 238 27.47 10.99 8.21
CA GLN A 238 28.21 10.08 7.34
C GLN A 238 28.67 8.81 8.07
N GLY A 239 28.46 7.65 7.45
CA GLY A 239 28.77 6.34 8.01
C GLY A 239 27.72 5.78 8.95
N ASN A 240 26.55 6.44 9.08
CA ASN A 240 25.42 5.99 9.90
C ASN A 240 25.83 5.47 11.29
N PRO A 241 26.43 6.31 12.15
CA PRO A 241 27.00 5.87 13.42
C PRO A 241 25.95 5.27 14.38
N ASP A 242 24.72 5.75 14.31
CA ASP A 242 23.61 5.31 15.15
C ASP A 242 22.81 4.16 14.54
N ARG A 243 23.26 3.66 13.39
CA ARG A 243 22.70 2.45 12.73
C ARG A 243 21.20 2.54 12.45
N LEU A 244 20.76 3.71 11.95
CA LEU A 244 19.38 3.82 11.48
C LEU A 244 19.09 2.76 10.42
N PRO A 245 18.06 1.90 10.56
CA PRO A 245 17.73 0.92 9.55
C PRO A 245 17.35 1.59 8.22
N SER A 246 17.84 1.08 7.11
CA SER A 246 17.55 1.61 5.76
C SER A 246 16.11 1.35 5.30
N ARG A 247 15.42 0.43 5.96
CA ARG A 247 14.02 0.04 5.74
C ARG A 247 13.43 -0.58 7.00
N ARG A 248 12.09 -0.59 7.10
CA ARG A 248 11.37 -1.14 8.27
C ARG A 248 11.89 -0.58 9.58
N SER A 249 12.12 0.73 9.60
CA SER A 249 12.67 1.37 10.79
C SER A 249 11.79 1.12 12.00
N HIS A 250 12.40 0.79 13.11
CA HIS A 250 11.76 0.65 14.41
C HIS A 250 12.13 1.78 15.38
N THR A 251 12.89 2.76 14.88
CA THR A 251 13.38 3.92 15.63
C THR A 251 13.40 5.18 14.76
N TRP A 252 13.41 6.31 15.42
CA TRP A 252 13.76 7.61 14.87
C TRP A 252 14.94 8.18 15.64
N LEU A 253 15.66 9.14 15.06
CA LEU A 253 16.86 9.75 15.64
C LEU A 253 16.73 11.28 15.62
N ARG A 254 17.44 11.90 16.55
CA ARG A 254 17.53 13.36 16.72
C ARG A 254 18.99 13.79 16.60
N TYR A 255 19.27 14.76 15.75
CA TYR A 255 20.61 15.30 15.57
C TYR A 255 20.62 16.81 15.83
N SER A 256 21.64 17.26 16.57
CA SER A 256 21.83 18.69 16.84
C SER A 256 22.21 19.45 15.57
N LEU A 257 21.65 20.65 15.44
CA LEU A 257 21.99 21.66 14.43
C LEU A 257 22.84 22.80 15.01
N ASP A 258 23.31 22.65 16.25
CA ASP A 258 24.17 23.66 16.88
C ASP A 258 25.48 23.82 16.11
N GLY A 259 25.79 25.05 15.70
CA GLY A 259 26.96 25.37 14.87
C GLY A 259 26.89 24.86 13.42
N VAL A 260 25.77 24.26 12.98
CA VAL A 260 25.59 23.76 11.62
C VAL A 260 24.80 24.77 10.80
N ALA A 261 25.45 25.33 9.79
CA ALA A 261 24.82 26.31 8.89
C ALA A 261 24.14 25.66 7.67
N THR A 262 24.64 24.50 7.23
CA THR A 262 24.14 23.76 6.06
C THR A 262 24.45 22.27 6.20
N MET A 263 23.66 21.43 5.57
CA MET A 263 23.93 20.00 5.47
C MET A 263 25.02 19.76 4.42
N ALA A 264 26.29 19.89 4.84
CA ALA A 264 27.41 19.85 3.91
C ALA A 264 27.57 18.47 3.24
N PRO A 265 27.89 18.42 1.93
CA PRO A 265 28.24 17.17 1.25
C PRO A 265 29.32 16.39 1.99
N GLY A 266 29.14 15.07 2.14
CA GLY A 266 30.07 14.19 2.86
C GLY A 266 30.02 14.29 4.38
N SER A 267 29.21 15.19 4.97
CA SER A 267 28.96 15.22 6.43
C SER A 267 27.70 14.45 6.82
N TYR A 268 26.74 14.36 5.89
CA TYR A 268 25.50 13.60 6.03
C TYR A 268 25.27 12.75 4.81
N GLU A 269 24.49 11.68 4.98
CA GLU A 269 24.07 10.78 3.92
C GLU A 269 22.64 10.28 4.15
N SER A 270 21.98 9.84 3.10
CA SER A 270 20.72 9.09 3.20
C SER A 270 21.01 7.59 3.21
N VAL A 271 20.47 6.91 4.20
CA VAL A 271 20.48 5.44 4.27
C VAL A 271 19.19 4.79 3.74
N HIS A 272 18.25 5.59 3.22
CA HIS A 272 16.93 5.15 2.78
C HIS A 272 17.00 4.22 1.56
N ALA A 273 16.45 3.01 1.65
CA ALA A 273 16.55 1.99 0.60
C ALA A 273 15.48 2.08 -0.50
N GLY A 274 14.62 3.10 -0.48
CA GLY A 274 13.45 3.20 -1.36
C GLY A 274 13.62 4.08 -2.59
N PHE A 275 14.73 4.84 -2.70
CA PHE A 275 15.03 5.71 -3.85
C PHE A 275 16.53 5.77 -4.13
N ASP A 276 16.91 6.33 -5.27
CA ASP A 276 18.30 6.59 -5.60
C ASP A 276 18.82 7.79 -4.78
N THR A 277 19.66 7.51 -3.79
CA THR A 277 20.18 8.50 -2.84
C THR A 277 21.32 9.35 -3.39
N SER A 278 21.81 9.13 -4.61
CA SER A 278 23.00 9.79 -5.16
C SER A 278 22.89 11.31 -5.11
N ALA A 279 21.81 11.88 -5.66
CA ALA A 279 21.59 13.32 -5.67
C ALA A 279 21.39 13.93 -4.26
N ALA A 280 20.82 13.15 -3.33
CA ALA A 280 20.63 13.55 -1.94
C ALA A 280 21.96 13.51 -1.16
N ASN A 281 22.85 12.57 -1.46
CA ASN A 281 24.18 12.48 -0.86
C ASN A 281 25.14 13.54 -1.41
N ASP A 282 24.94 13.97 -2.67
CA ASP A 282 25.67 15.10 -3.24
C ASP A 282 25.24 16.44 -2.60
N ASP A 283 24.00 16.56 -2.18
CA ASP A 283 23.46 17.72 -1.49
C ASP A 283 22.36 17.30 -0.47
N PRO A 284 22.73 17.02 0.79
CA PRO A 284 21.79 16.59 1.80
C PRO A 284 20.75 17.65 2.22
N ASN A 285 20.91 18.92 1.84
CA ASN A 285 19.87 19.94 2.03
C ASN A 285 18.58 19.62 1.25
N ARG A 286 18.65 18.75 0.24
CA ARG A 286 17.46 18.21 -0.45
C ARG A 286 16.53 17.40 0.46
N LEU A 287 17.10 16.82 1.53
CA LEU A 287 16.37 16.00 2.51
C LEU A 287 16.06 16.78 3.80
N VAL A 288 17.03 17.58 4.26
CA VAL A 288 16.88 18.45 5.42
C VAL A 288 17.27 19.85 4.95
N PRO A 289 16.31 20.71 4.54
CA PRO A 289 16.59 22.00 3.89
C PRO A 289 17.09 23.05 4.89
N LEU A 290 18.25 22.76 5.49
CA LEU A 290 18.80 23.56 6.58
C LEU A 290 19.29 24.92 6.08
N ASP A 291 19.94 24.98 4.93
CA ASP A 291 20.42 26.22 4.30
C ASP A 291 19.24 27.17 4.03
N ALA A 292 18.21 26.70 3.34
CA ALA A 292 17.01 27.49 3.07
C ALA A 292 16.28 27.91 4.35
N ALA A 293 16.24 27.03 5.36
CA ALA A 293 15.63 27.35 6.64
C ALA A 293 16.42 28.43 7.39
N ARG A 294 17.76 28.39 7.36
CA ARG A 294 18.62 29.43 7.95
C ARG A 294 18.48 30.77 7.22
N ASP A 295 18.38 30.77 5.88
CA ASP A 295 18.13 31.97 5.11
C ASP A 295 16.80 32.60 5.48
N LEU A 296 15.73 31.79 5.56
CA LEU A 296 14.39 32.26 5.95
C LEU A 296 14.33 32.79 7.40
N GLU A 297 15.06 32.14 8.32
CA GLU A 297 15.23 32.62 9.70
C GLU A 297 15.92 33.98 9.72
N SER A 298 17.03 34.10 8.96
CA SER A 298 17.79 35.36 8.84
C SER A 298 16.96 36.49 8.23
N ASP A 299 16.09 36.18 7.29
CA ASP A 299 15.17 37.11 6.65
C ASP A 299 13.94 37.44 7.52
N GLY A 300 13.84 36.87 8.73
CA GLY A 300 12.72 37.07 9.65
C GLY A 300 11.38 36.53 9.16
N ARG A 301 11.41 35.51 8.28
CA ARG A 301 10.19 34.86 7.77
C ARG A 301 9.52 33.98 8.81
N PHE A 302 10.26 33.51 9.79
CA PHE A 302 9.79 32.91 11.02
C PHE A 302 10.71 33.27 12.19
N GLY A 303 10.30 32.98 13.42
CA GLY A 303 10.99 33.45 14.62
C GLY A 303 12.35 32.82 14.84
N ARG A 304 12.43 31.48 14.84
CA ARG A 304 13.70 30.75 14.94
C ARG A 304 13.58 29.33 14.43
N LEU A 305 14.70 28.77 13.97
CA LEU A 305 14.85 27.37 13.69
C LEU A 305 15.14 26.59 14.99
N HIS A 306 14.48 25.46 15.16
CA HIS A 306 14.75 24.53 16.26
C HIS A 306 16.17 23.99 16.20
N GLU A 307 16.79 23.71 17.35
CA GLU A 307 18.22 23.36 17.48
C GLU A 307 18.56 21.92 17.07
N ALA A 308 17.56 21.17 16.59
CA ALA A 308 17.76 19.81 16.13
C ALA A 308 16.83 19.50 14.95
N PHE A 309 17.22 18.50 14.14
CA PHE A 309 16.33 17.84 13.20
C PHE A 309 16.08 16.41 13.60
N TYR A 310 14.98 15.85 13.09
CA TYR A 310 14.53 14.49 13.38
C TYR A 310 14.49 13.68 12.11
N THR A 311 14.89 12.41 12.19
CA THR A 311 14.98 11.54 11.02
C THR A 311 14.55 10.12 11.32
N THR A 312 13.96 9.48 10.33
CA THR A 312 13.71 8.03 10.30
C THR A 312 13.80 7.55 8.85
N SER A 313 13.71 6.24 8.60
CA SER A 313 13.55 5.70 7.25
C SER A 313 12.11 5.22 7.07
N GLY A 314 11.39 5.77 6.08
CA GLY A 314 9.98 5.48 5.83
C GLY A 314 9.74 4.17 5.10
N VAL A 315 10.71 3.65 4.35
CA VAL A 315 10.57 2.45 3.51
C VAL A 315 10.09 1.23 4.31
N ASP A 316 9.00 0.64 3.86
CA ASP A 316 8.38 -0.56 4.46
C ASP A 316 8.07 -0.42 5.97
N THR A 317 8.13 0.79 6.53
CA THR A 317 7.78 1.02 7.94
C THR A 317 6.27 0.91 8.10
N PRO A 318 5.78 0.00 8.98
CA PRO A 318 4.34 -0.15 9.20
C PRO A 318 3.70 1.16 9.67
N VAL A 319 2.48 1.45 9.20
CA VAL A 319 1.74 2.68 9.56
C VAL A 319 1.64 2.87 11.07
N ALA A 320 1.36 1.80 11.84
CA ALA A 320 1.29 1.88 13.30
C ALA A 320 2.61 2.32 13.95
N VAL A 321 3.77 1.91 13.36
CA VAL A 321 5.09 2.34 13.84
C VAL A 321 5.36 3.80 13.47
N ALA A 322 5.02 4.20 12.24
CA ALA A 322 5.14 5.59 11.80
C ALA A 322 4.24 6.53 12.63
N THR A 323 3.02 6.09 12.96
CA THR A 323 2.11 6.83 13.86
C THR A 323 2.74 7.04 15.24
N ARG A 324 3.34 5.99 15.82
CA ARG A 324 4.05 6.10 17.09
C ARG A 324 5.21 7.09 17.00
N PHE A 325 6.02 7.04 15.94
CA PHE A 325 7.10 8.02 15.73
C PHE A 325 6.58 9.45 15.66
N GLY A 326 5.49 9.68 14.91
CA GLY A 326 4.86 10.98 14.80
C GLY A 326 4.36 11.49 16.16
N GLN A 327 3.81 10.62 17.00
CA GLN A 327 3.39 10.96 18.36
C GLN A 327 4.58 11.31 19.28
N GLU A 328 5.61 10.46 19.32
CA GLU A 328 6.81 10.63 20.13
C GLU A 328 7.57 11.93 19.76
N ILE A 329 7.80 12.16 18.47
CA ILE A 329 8.45 13.38 17.96
C ILE A 329 7.57 14.61 18.24
N GLY A 330 6.27 14.51 17.99
CA GLY A 330 5.33 15.60 18.22
C GLY A 330 5.27 16.03 19.70
N GLU A 331 5.24 15.06 20.63
CA GLU A 331 5.29 15.34 22.07
C GLU A 331 6.60 16.01 22.49
N GLU A 332 7.73 15.61 21.92
CA GLU A 332 9.02 16.24 22.19
C GLU A 332 9.04 17.67 21.68
N LEU A 333 8.66 17.91 20.44
CA LEU A 333 8.60 19.23 19.82
C LEU A 333 7.66 20.18 20.58
N LEU A 334 6.49 19.69 21.02
CA LEU A 334 5.56 20.47 21.84
C LEU A 334 6.19 20.87 23.19
N ARG A 335 6.91 19.97 23.87
CA ARG A 335 7.62 20.26 25.13
C ARG A 335 8.73 21.29 24.94
N GLU A 336 9.37 21.30 23.77
CA GLU A 336 10.44 22.26 23.41
C GLU A 336 9.88 23.57 22.82
N GLY A 337 8.54 23.73 22.80
CA GLY A 337 7.86 24.96 22.38
C GLY A 337 7.92 25.21 20.88
N VAL A 338 7.95 24.16 20.05
CA VAL A 338 7.89 24.26 18.59
C VAL A 338 6.42 24.46 18.16
N GLN A 339 6.18 25.41 17.25
CA GLN A 339 4.85 25.73 16.73
C GLN A 339 4.62 25.21 15.31
N ALA A 340 5.68 24.95 14.56
CA ALA A 340 5.55 24.47 13.18
C ALA A 340 6.63 23.43 12.84
N VAL A 341 6.31 22.53 11.90
CA VAL A 341 7.21 21.50 11.42
C VAL A 341 7.23 21.53 9.89
N ILE A 342 8.42 21.49 9.32
CA ILE A 342 8.63 21.16 7.91
C ILE A 342 8.97 19.68 7.85
N LEU A 343 8.05 18.89 7.31
CA LEU A 343 8.23 17.45 7.10
C LEU A 343 8.57 17.21 5.64
N THR A 344 9.77 16.68 5.40
CA THR A 344 10.22 16.32 4.06
C THR A 344 10.08 14.81 3.85
N GLY A 345 9.69 14.42 2.64
CA GLY A 345 9.47 13.05 2.22
C GLY A 345 10.20 12.72 0.91
N THR A 346 10.31 11.44 0.61
CA THR A 346 10.95 10.89 -0.59
C THR A 346 9.97 10.25 -1.54
#